data_97725eac2b84bfb615c80904267004cc
#
_entry.id   97725eac2b84bfb615c80904267004cc
#
_cell.length_a   1.000
_cell.length_b   1.000
_cell.length_c   1.000
_cell.angle_alpha   90.00
_cell.angle_beta   90.00
_cell.angle_gamma   90.00
#
_symmetry.space_group_name_H-M   'P 1'
#
loop_
_entity.id
_entity.type
_entity.pdbx_description
1 polymer ?
#
loop_
_entity_poly.entity_id
_entity_poly.type
_entity_poly.pdbx_seq_one_letter_code
_entity_poly.pdbx_strand_id
1 'polypeptide(L)'
;MKYVDSHAHVFKPGLKLAAVRRYAPNYEANKEEFIRNFESKGLTAGMLIQPSFLGTDNSFMIEAIDAYPTKLYGVAVVEPTISFEELQALSTHNIVGIRLNLYGVDAPDLLSAEYQKLLGYFKQLDWHMELHTDAINLKNFIEPILDAGVKVVVDHWGKPTADNPLEDEGFNYLLSIGITKQVWVKISGVYRLKKGGDFNTCKQLASMMLPSLLDSFGPERLLWGSDWPHTNYEEPIDYDVTWNAFVEMVPEENIRQLILGESFEQLLPSSLIVE
;
A
#
# COMPACT_ATOMS: atom_id res chain seq x y z
N MET A 1 7.04 -1.16 -19.60
CA MET A 1 6.29 -0.53 -18.47
C MET A 1 5.08 -1.38 -18.12
N LYS A 2 4.88 -1.71 -16.83
CA LYS A 2 3.68 -2.41 -16.34
C LYS A 2 2.70 -1.38 -15.77
N TYR A 3 1.41 -1.54 -16.02
CA TYR A 3 0.35 -0.79 -15.36
C TYR A 3 -0.20 -1.65 -14.23
N VAL A 4 -0.21 -1.13 -13.01
CA VAL A 4 -0.32 -1.92 -11.78
C VAL A 4 -1.46 -1.45 -10.89
N ASP A 5 -2.25 -2.40 -10.39
CA ASP A 5 -3.04 -2.21 -9.17
C ASP A 5 -2.12 -2.41 -7.97
N SER A 6 -1.78 -1.34 -7.25
CA SER A 6 -0.76 -1.36 -6.22
C SER A 6 -1.24 -1.79 -4.83
N HIS A 7 -2.51 -2.18 -4.66
CA HIS A 7 -3.03 -2.57 -3.35
C HIS A 7 -4.23 -3.51 -3.44
N ALA A 8 -4.01 -4.77 -3.15
CA ALA A 8 -5.06 -5.77 -2.99
C ALA A 8 -4.66 -6.84 -1.97
N HIS A 9 -5.63 -7.64 -1.54
CA HIS A 9 -5.42 -8.72 -0.57
C HIS A 9 -5.98 -10.04 -1.09
N VAL A 10 -5.28 -11.15 -0.81
CA VAL A 10 -5.79 -12.50 -1.07
C VAL A 10 -5.87 -13.28 0.24
N PHE A 11 -6.92 -14.07 0.39
CA PHE A 11 -7.14 -14.93 1.54
C PHE A 11 -8.27 -15.94 1.27
N LYS A 12 -8.39 -16.93 2.14
CA LYS A 12 -9.51 -17.91 2.11
C LYS A 12 -9.91 -18.29 3.55
N PRO A 13 -11.13 -18.84 3.73
CA PRO A 13 -11.51 -19.43 5.01
C PRO A 13 -10.56 -20.56 5.43
N GLY A 14 -10.37 -20.71 6.74
CA GLY A 14 -9.54 -21.79 7.30
C GLY A 14 -8.05 -21.49 7.42
N LEU A 15 -7.56 -20.33 6.93
CA LEU A 15 -6.21 -19.88 7.22
C LEU A 15 -6.05 -19.56 8.71
N LYS A 16 -4.83 -19.76 9.24
CA LYS A 16 -4.50 -19.40 10.61
C LYS A 16 -4.54 -17.88 10.77
N LEU A 17 -5.41 -17.41 11.65
CA LEU A 17 -5.56 -15.98 11.93
C LEU A 17 -4.60 -15.53 13.03
N ALA A 18 -4.13 -14.27 12.94
CA ALA A 18 -3.38 -13.62 13.99
C ALA A 18 -4.18 -13.55 15.30
N ALA A 19 -3.49 -13.67 16.44
CA ALA A 19 -4.14 -13.62 17.76
C ALA A 19 -4.79 -12.25 18.01
N VAL A 20 -4.09 -11.17 17.65
CA VAL A 20 -4.61 -9.78 17.67
C VAL A 20 -5.05 -9.41 16.27
N ARG A 21 -6.35 -9.17 16.08
CA ARG A 21 -6.93 -8.80 14.80
C ARG A 21 -8.22 -8.02 14.97
N ARG A 22 -8.54 -7.19 14.00
CA ARG A 22 -9.78 -6.38 13.98
C ARG A 22 -10.86 -6.98 13.09
N TYR A 23 -10.50 -7.96 12.26
CA TYR A 23 -11.37 -8.56 11.25
C TYR A 23 -11.05 -10.04 11.07
N ALA A 24 -12.04 -10.81 10.69
CA ALA A 24 -11.93 -12.23 10.35
C ALA A 24 -12.92 -12.53 9.22
N PRO A 25 -12.49 -12.45 7.94
CA PRO A 25 -13.36 -12.72 6.80
C PRO A 25 -13.81 -14.18 6.78
N ASN A 26 -15.04 -14.41 6.34
CA ASN A 26 -15.63 -15.73 6.18
C ASN A 26 -15.84 -16.13 4.71
N TYR A 27 -15.24 -15.40 3.79
CA TYR A 27 -15.27 -15.61 2.34
C TYR A 27 -13.87 -15.78 1.78
N GLU A 28 -13.78 -16.15 0.52
CA GLU A 28 -12.51 -16.24 -0.20
C GLU A 28 -12.32 -15.03 -1.14
N ALA A 29 -11.10 -14.50 -1.14
CA ALA A 29 -10.61 -13.53 -2.11
C ALA A 29 -9.43 -14.17 -2.84
N ASN A 30 -9.70 -14.78 -4.00
CA ASN A 30 -8.71 -15.56 -4.71
C ASN A 30 -7.95 -14.76 -5.78
N LYS A 31 -6.72 -15.20 -6.07
CA LYS A 31 -5.82 -14.52 -7.00
C LYS A 31 -6.35 -14.43 -8.43
N GLU A 32 -7.10 -15.44 -8.87
CA GLU A 32 -7.67 -15.50 -10.24
C GLU A 32 -8.73 -14.42 -10.45
N GLU A 33 -9.54 -14.14 -9.44
CA GLU A 33 -10.52 -13.06 -9.46
C GLU A 33 -9.83 -11.70 -9.47
N PHE A 34 -8.83 -11.49 -8.61
CA PHE A 34 -8.05 -10.26 -8.62
C PHE A 34 -7.39 -10.00 -9.98
N ILE A 35 -6.78 -11.04 -10.59
CA ILE A 35 -6.17 -10.93 -11.93
C ILE A 35 -7.22 -10.54 -12.97
N ARG A 36 -8.38 -11.21 -13.00
CA ARG A 36 -9.47 -10.84 -13.94
C ARG A 36 -9.92 -9.39 -13.75
N ASN A 37 -10.01 -8.92 -12.51
CA ASN A 37 -10.44 -7.57 -12.20
C ASN A 37 -9.46 -6.54 -12.77
N PHE A 38 -8.17 -6.63 -12.47
CA PHE A 38 -7.23 -5.64 -12.97
C PHE A 38 -7.02 -5.75 -14.49
N GLU A 39 -6.99 -6.96 -15.06
CA GLU A 39 -6.89 -7.14 -16.53
C GLU A 39 -8.09 -6.57 -17.26
N SER A 40 -9.30 -6.61 -16.69
CA SER A 40 -10.49 -5.99 -17.26
C SER A 40 -10.37 -4.47 -17.44
N LYS A 41 -9.43 -3.83 -16.73
CA LYS A 41 -9.11 -2.41 -16.81
C LYS A 41 -7.85 -2.10 -17.63
N GLY A 42 -7.29 -3.11 -18.28
CA GLY A 42 -6.05 -2.96 -19.06
C GLY A 42 -4.78 -2.91 -18.21
N LEU A 43 -4.86 -3.20 -16.91
CA LEU A 43 -3.69 -3.33 -16.06
C LEU A 43 -3.00 -4.67 -16.32
N THR A 44 -1.70 -4.73 -16.11
CA THR A 44 -0.87 -5.88 -16.47
C THR A 44 -0.24 -6.59 -15.27
N ALA A 45 -0.32 -5.96 -14.10
CA ALA A 45 0.21 -6.52 -12.86
C ALA A 45 -0.60 -6.04 -11.63
N GLY A 46 -0.38 -6.70 -10.51
CA GLY A 46 -0.96 -6.34 -9.21
C GLY A 46 0.03 -6.54 -8.07
N MET A 47 -0.12 -5.74 -7.02
CA MET A 47 0.64 -5.86 -5.78
C MET A 47 -0.27 -6.38 -4.68
N LEU A 48 0.07 -7.54 -4.13
CA LEU A 48 -0.61 -8.16 -3.01
C LEU A 48 0.00 -7.65 -1.70
N ILE A 49 -0.84 -7.17 -0.82
CA ILE A 49 -0.46 -6.69 0.50
C ILE A 49 -0.91 -7.71 1.54
N GLN A 50 -0.01 -8.14 2.41
CA GLN A 50 -0.34 -9.08 3.48
C GLN A 50 -1.44 -8.50 4.37
N PRO A 51 -2.61 -9.16 4.51
CA PRO A 51 -3.68 -8.68 5.37
C PRO A 51 -3.31 -8.83 6.85
N SER A 52 -3.61 -7.82 7.66
CA SER A 52 -3.23 -7.79 9.08
C SER A 52 -3.79 -8.95 9.90
N PHE A 53 -4.94 -9.49 9.52
CA PHE A 53 -5.56 -10.62 10.23
C PHE A 53 -4.85 -11.98 9.99
N LEU A 54 -3.91 -12.06 9.05
CA LEU A 54 -3.04 -13.21 8.85
C LEU A 54 -1.68 -13.04 9.55
N GLY A 55 -1.39 -11.86 10.10
CA GLY A 55 -0.12 -11.58 10.77
C GLY A 55 1.07 -11.80 9.85
N THR A 56 2.09 -12.48 10.37
CA THR A 56 3.36 -12.74 9.68
C THR A 56 3.38 -14.03 8.86
N ASP A 57 2.25 -14.74 8.75
CA ASP A 57 2.13 -15.90 7.87
C ASP A 57 1.81 -15.47 6.43
N ASN A 58 2.86 -15.17 5.67
CA ASN A 58 2.76 -14.72 4.27
C ASN A 58 2.55 -15.86 3.27
N SER A 59 2.45 -17.11 3.71
CA SER A 59 2.48 -18.31 2.84
C SER A 59 1.42 -18.30 1.75
N PHE A 60 0.18 -17.89 2.07
CA PHE A 60 -0.91 -17.86 1.09
C PHE A 60 -0.71 -16.77 0.02
N MET A 61 -0.18 -15.62 0.40
CA MET A 61 0.18 -14.56 -0.54
C MET A 61 1.34 -15.00 -1.44
N ILE A 62 2.36 -15.63 -0.89
CA ILE A 62 3.50 -16.18 -1.65
C ILE A 62 3.03 -17.24 -2.65
N GLU A 63 2.15 -18.18 -2.23
CA GLU A 63 1.54 -19.17 -3.16
C GLU A 63 0.84 -18.48 -4.34
N ALA A 64 0.15 -17.37 -4.08
CA ALA A 64 -0.51 -16.61 -5.13
C ALA A 64 0.49 -15.97 -6.11
N ILE A 65 1.58 -15.40 -5.59
CA ILE A 65 2.63 -14.76 -6.40
C ILE A 65 3.38 -15.81 -7.23
N ASP A 66 3.76 -16.93 -6.63
CA ASP A 66 4.48 -18.02 -7.32
C ASP A 66 3.66 -18.64 -8.46
N ALA A 67 2.33 -18.66 -8.34
CA ALA A 67 1.47 -19.10 -9.41
C ALA A 67 1.44 -18.13 -10.61
N TYR A 68 1.72 -16.84 -10.39
CA TYR A 68 1.69 -15.78 -11.40
C TYR A 68 2.89 -14.82 -11.28
N PRO A 69 4.14 -15.31 -11.35
CA PRO A 69 5.34 -14.53 -11.01
C PRO A 69 5.63 -13.38 -11.97
N THR A 70 5.04 -13.37 -13.16
CA THR A 70 5.17 -12.27 -14.12
C THR A 70 4.13 -11.16 -13.89
N LYS A 71 3.09 -11.43 -13.11
CA LYS A 71 1.94 -10.54 -12.87
C LYS A 71 1.85 -10.02 -11.45
N LEU A 72 2.31 -10.80 -10.45
CA LEU A 72 2.09 -10.46 -9.04
C LEU A 72 3.38 -10.14 -8.30
N TYR A 73 3.30 -9.14 -7.45
CA TYR A 73 4.29 -8.71 -6.48
C TYR A 73 3.68 -8.74 -5.08
N GLY A 74 4.51 -8.67 -4.04
CA GLY A 74 4.03 -8.72 -2.68
C GLY A 74 4.69 -7.73 -1.73
N VAL A 75 3.92 -7.29 -0.74
CA VAL A 75 4.40 -6.57 0.44
C VAL A 75 4.03 -7.43 1.66
N ALA A 76 5.06 -7.94 2.32
CA ALA A 76 4.90 -8.88 3.43
C ALA A 76 4.75 -8.19 4.79
N VAL A 77 4.35 -8.94 5.81
CA VAL A 77 4.45 -8.55 7.21
C VAL A 77 5.42 -9.51 7.88
N VAL A 78 6.38 -9.00 8.62
CA VAL A 78 7.42 -9.81 9.28
C VAL A 78 7.60 -9.36 10.72
N GLU A 79 8.16 -10.26 11.54
CA GLU A 79 8.64 -9.89 12.87
C GLU A 79 9.94 -9.07 12.75
N PRO A 80 10.17 -8.08 13.63
CA PRO A 80 11.37 -7.25 13.55
C PRO A 80 12.67 -8.05 13.80
N THR A 81 12.56 -9.27 14.35
CA THR A 81 13.68 -10.20 14.59
C THR A 81 14.07 -11.05 13.38
N ILE A 82 13.37 -10.93 12.26
CA ILE A 82 13.65 -11.70 11.04
C ILE A 82 15.12 -11.57 10.60
N SER A 83 15.72 -12.64 10.15
CA SER A 83 17.09 -12.64 9.65
C SER A 83 17.18 -12.06 8.23
N PHE A 84 18.38 -11.65 7.82
CA PHE A 84 18.62 -11.19 6.46
C PHE A 84 18.43 -12.31 5.43
N GLU A 85 18.84 -13.52 5.77
CA GLU A 85 18.68 -14.71 4.93
C GLU A 85 17.19 -15.03 4.66
N GLU A 86 16.32 -14.89 5.68
CA GLU A 86 14.88 -15.07 5.52
C GLU A 86 14.27 -13.98 4.62
N LEU A 87 14.72 -12.72 4.75
CA LEU A 87 14.31 -11.64 3.84
C LEU A 87 14.78 -11.87 2.40
N GLN A 88 16.02 -12.37 2.22
CA GLN A 88 16.51 -12.75 0.90
C GLN A 88 15.68 -13.90 0.29
N ALA A 89 15.25 -14.87 1.09
CA ALA A 89 14.35 -15.91 0.62
C ALA A 89 13.01 -15.32 0.14
N LEU A 90 12.41 -14.38 0.90
CA LEU A 90 11.20 -13.68 0.49
C LEU A 90 11.39 -12.91 -0.84
N SER A 91 12.57 -12.33 -1.09
CA SER A 91 12.83 -11.60 -2.33
C SER A 91 12.75 -12.48 -3.58
N THR A 92 13.03 -13.78 -3.45
CA THR A 92 12.91 -14.73 -4.57
C THR A 92 11.45 -14.96 -5.02
N HIS A 93 10.49 -14.54 -4.21
CA HIS A 93 9.05 -14.62 -4.45
C HIS A 93 8.43 -13.27 -4.83
N ASN A 94 9.18 -12.36 -5.47
CA ASN A 94 8.73 -11.01 -5.82
C ASN A 94 8.18 -10.20 -4.62
N ILE A 95 8.62 -10.48 -3.40
CA ILE A 95 8.37 -9.58 -2.29
C ILE A 95 9.29 -8.38 -2.44
N VAL A 96 8.71 -7.18 -2.41
CA VAL A 96 9.40 -5.93 -2.73
C VAL A 96 9.35 -4.90 -1.59
N GLY A 97 8.72 -5.26 -0.49
CA GLY A 97 8.58 -4.38 0.67
C GLY A 97 7.91 -5.06 1.85
N ILE A 98 7.87 -4.34 2.94
CA ILE A 98 7.25 -4.77 4.21
C ILE A 98 6.23 -3.74 4.64
N ARG A 99 5.11 -4.20 5.20
CA ARG A 99 4.06 -3.34 5.73
C ARG A 99 4.05 -3.31 7.25
N LEU A 100 3.98 -2.11 7.81
CA LEU A 100 3.57 -1.86 9.19
C LEU A 100 2.11 -1.40 9.21
N ASN A 101 1.22 -2.28 9.64
CA ASN A 101 -0.16 -1.91 9.93
C ASN A 101 -0.28 -1.54 11.40
N LEU A 102 -0.27 -0.24 11.67
CA LEU A 102 -0.20 0.33 13.02
C LEU A 102 -1.59 0.62 13.62
N TYR A 103 -2.64 0.14 12.99
CA TYR A 103 -4.02 0.33 13.46
C TYR A 103 -4.36 -0.64 14.59
N GLY A 104 -4.61 -0.09 15.78
CA GLY A 104 -5.06 -0.87 16.94
C GLY A 104 -3.98 -1.77 17.55
N VAL A 105 -2.72 -1.45 17.31
CA VAL A 105 -1.55 -2.06 17.93
C VAL A 105 -0.66 -0.99 18.56
N ASP A 106 0.16 -1.38 19.54
CA ASP A 106 1.15 -0.49 20.11
C ASP A 106 2.16 -0.06 19.05
N ALA A 107 2.48 1.23 19.03
CA ALA A 107 3.44 1.78 18.09
C ALA A 107 4.85 1.23 18.36
N PRO A 108 5.52 0.62 17.35
CA PRO A 108 6.89 0.15 17.54
C PRO A 108 7.85 1.35 17.64
N ASP A 109 8.92 1.16 18.41
CA ASP A 109 10.04 2.10 18.43
C ASP A 109 10.98 1.80 17.26
N LEU A 110 10.85 2.55 16.17
CA LEU A 110 11.71 2.40 14.98
C LEU A 110 13.16 2.85 15.23
N LEU A 111 13.45 3.55 16.33
CA LEU A 111 14.82 3.93 16.73
C LEU A 111 15.50 2.82 17.55
N SER A 112 14.78 1.78 17.96
CA SER A 112 15.38 0.63 18.65
C SER A 112 16.44 -0.06 17.78
N ALA A 113 17.46 -0.67 18.40
CA ALA A 113 18.53 -1.36 17.70
C ALA A 113 18.01 -2.47 16.75
N GLU A 114 16.91 -3.11 17.12
CA GLU A 114 16.25 -4.16 16.35
C GLU A 114 15.65 -3.61 15.06
N TYR A 115 14.87 -2.54 15.13
CA TYR A 115 14.28 -1.90 13.94
C TYR A 115 15.34 -1.21 13.07
N GLN A 116 16.35 -0.59 13.66
CA GLN A 116 17.44 0.01 12.88
C GLN A 116 18.23 -1.05 12.09
N LYS A 117 18.44 -2.24 12.67
CA LYS A 117 19.02 -3.39 11.97
C LYS A 117 18.12 -3.83 10.81
N LEU A 118 16.81 -3.96 11.05
CA LEU A 118 15.82 -4.34 10.04
C LEU A 118 15.76 -3.34 8.88
N LEU A 119 15.74 -2.04 9.18
CA LEU A 119 15.80 -0.97 8.17
C LEU A 119 17.09 -1.05 7.34
N GLY A 120 18.22 -1.39 7.98
CA GLY A 120 19.48 -1.66 7.27
C GLY A 120 19.38 -2.81 6.26
N TYR A 121 18.60 -3.83 6.57
CA TYR A 121 18.33 -4.94 5.65
C TYR A 121 17.44 -4.51 4.47
N PHE A 122 16.40 -3.71 4.72
CA PHE A 122 15.54 -3.19 3.64
C PHE A 122 16.31 -2.29 2.68
N LYS A 123 17.21 -1.46 3.19
CA LYS A 123 18.12 -0.67 2.36
C LYS A 123 18.97 -1.54 1.45
N GLN A 124 19.53 -2.64 1.95
CA GLN A 124 20.35 -3.57 1.16
C GLN A 124 19.54 -4.29 0.07
N LEU A 125 18.27 -4.59 0.34
CA LEU A 125 17.35 -5.22 -0.61
C LEU A 125 16.68 -4.22 -1.57
N ASP A 126 16.91 -2.92 -1.37
CA ASP A 126 16.20 -1.82 -2.07
C ASP A 126 14.66 -1.92 -1.89
N TRP A 127 14.23 -2.46 -0.73
CA TRP A 127 12.83 -2.60 -0.38
C TRP A 127 12.26 -1.32 0.21
N HIS A 128 10.94 -1.13 0.09
CA HIS A 128 10.21 -0.06 0.76
C HIS A 128 9.54 -0.54 2.04
N MET A 129 9.26 0.41 2.93
CA MET A 129 8.39 0.20 4.08
C MET A 129 7.04 0.87 3.84
N GLU A 130 5.95 0.08 3.89
CA GLU A 130 4.58 0.55 3.73
C GLU A 130 3.94 0.82 5.10
N LEU A 131 3.36 2.01 5.27
CA LEU A 131 2.77 2.47 6.52
C LEU A 131 1.26 2.61 6.42
N HIS A 132 0.54 1.96 7.32
CA HIS A 132 -0.90 2.14 7.50
C HIS A 132 -1.19 2.65 8.92
N THR A 133 -1.35 3.96 9.05
CA THR A 133 -1.62 4.67 10.31
C THR A 133 -2.40 5.95 10.04
N ASP A 134 -2.93 6.60 11.07
CA ASP A 134 -3.51 7.94 10.94
C ASP A 134 -2.44 8.99 10.65
N ALA A 135 -2.78 10.02 9.89
CA ALA A 135 -1.86 11.05 9.40
C ALA A 135 -1.04 11.70 10.52
N ILE A 136 -1.64 11.97 11.66
CA ILE A 136 -0.99 12.60 12.82
C ILE A 136 0.23 11.83 13.33
N ASN A 137 0.29 10.53 13.08
CA ASN A 137 1.39 9.67 13.52
C ASN A 137 2.50 9.51 12.47
N LEU A 138 2.25 9.91 11.22
CA LEU A 138 3.17 9.65 10.10
C LEU A 138 4.58 10.14 10.35
N LYS A 139 4.71 11.35 10.92
CA LYS A 139 6.02 11.93 11.21
C LYS A 139 6.93 11.02 12.03
N ASN A 140 6.37 10.41 13.07
CA ASN A 140 7.12 9.58 14.01
C ASN A 140 7.68 8.30 13.36
N PHE A 141 7.06 7.84 12.26
CA PHE A 141 7.49 6.65 11.54
C PHE A 141 8.30 6.98 10.29
N ILE A 142 7.91 7.99 9.54
CA ILE A 142 8.56 8.34 8.27
C ILE A 142 9.99 8.83 8.49
N GLU A 143 10.23 9.71 9.46
CA GLU A 143 11.56 10.28 9.70
C GLU A 143 12.62 9.21 9.98
N PRO A 144 12.44 8.25 10.91
CA PRO A 144 13.43 7.19 11.14
C PRO A 144 13.67 6.29 9.93
N ILE A 145 12.64 6.06 9.10
CA ILE A 145 12.76 5.22 7.90
C ILE A 145 13.59 5.94 6.82
N LEU A 146 13.30 7.23 6.58
CA LEU A 146 14.05 8.04 5.64
C LEU A 146 15.50 8.25 6.08
N ASP A 147 15.75 8.47 7.38
CA ASP A 147 17.11 8.59 7.94
C ASP A 147 17.93 7.31 7.73
N ALA A 148 17.28 6.15 7.76
CA ALA A 148 17.91 4.88 7.41
C ALA A 148 18.16 4.72 5.89
N GLY A 149 17.62 5.60 5.05
CA GLY A 149 17.72 5.55 3.58
C GLY A 149 16.80 4.52 2.93
N VAL A 150 15.64 4.24 3.54
CA VAL A 150 14.61 3.32 3.05
C VAL A 150 13.47 4.10 2.43
N LYS A 151 12.95 3.65 1.29
CA LYS A 151 11.76 4.20 0.64
C LYS A 151 10.52 3.99 1.51
N VAL A 152 9.60 4.94 1.52
CA VAL A 152 8.35 4.85 2.27
C VAL A 152 7.15 4.85 1.33
N VAL A 153 6.18 4.00 1.61
CA VAL A 153 4.85 4.05 0.99
C VAL A 153 3.81 4.34 2.07
N VAL A 154 2.99 5.34 1.88
CA VAL A 154 1.91 5.70 2.80
C VAL A 154 0.58 5.22 2.24
N ASP A 155 -0.14 4.38 2.99
CA ASP A 155 -1.43 3.82 2.58
C ASP A 155 -2.55 4.86 2.59
N HIS A 156 -3.52 4.67 1.71
CA HIS A 156 -4.87 5.22 1.75
C HIS A 156 -4.91 6.74 2.03
N TRP A 157 -4.30 7.53 1.14
CA TRP A 157 -4.32 9.01 1.21
C TRP A 157 -3.63 9.61 2.44
N GLY A 158 -2.84 8.81 3.18
CA GLY A 158 -2.24 9.22 4.44
C GLY A 158 -3.23 9.29 5.61
N LYS A 159 -4.52 8.98 5.38
CA LYS A 159 -5.57 8.90 6.42
C LYS A 159 -5.66 10.12 7.35
N PRO A 160 -5.93 11.32 6.84
CA PRO A 160 -6.24 12.47 7.68
C PRO A 160 -7.50 12.18 8.52
N THR A 161 -7.56 12.73 9.72
CA THR A 161 -8.65 12.53 10.67
C THR A 161 -9.52 13.78 10.86
N ALA A 162 -9.05 14.95 10.43
CA ALA A 162 -9.82 16.18 10.46
C ALA A 162 -10.98 16.14 9.44
N ASP A 163 -12.08 16.83 9.76
CA ASP A 163 -13.24 16.94 8.84
C ASP A 163 -12.85 17.60 7.52
N ASN A 164 -11.97 18.59 7.55
CA ASN A 164 -11.29 19.13 6.39
C ASN A 164 -9.86 18.58 6.32
N PRO A 165 -9.57 17.64 5.41
CA PRO A 165 -8.24 17.01 5.35
C PRO A 165 -7.11 18.00 5.04
N LEU A 166 -7.39 19.14 4.41
CA LEU A 166 -6.38 20.18 4.12
C LEU A 166 -5.96 20.97 5.38
N GLU A 167 -6.71 20.87 6.47
CA GLU A 167 -6.40 21.44 7.77
C GLU A 167 -5.77 20.42 8.74
N ASP A 168 -5.65 19.16 8.32
CA ASP A 168 -5.06 18.09 9.14
C ASP A 168 -3.54 18.26 9.22
N GLU A 169 -3.01 18.37 10.43
CA GLU A 169 -1.57 18.61 10.67
C GLU A 169 -0.70 17.45 10.13
N GLY A 170 -1.16 16.22 10.27
CA GLY A 170 -0.43 15.05 9.78
C GLY A 170 -0.44 14.97 8.24
N PHE A 171 -1.55 15.35 7.60
CA PHE A 171 -1.62 15.45 6.14
C PHE A 171 -0.73 16.59 5.62
N ASN A 172 -0.71 17.73 6.28
CA ASN A 172 0.18 18.84 5.94
C ASN A 172 1.66 18.46 6.12
N TYR A 173 2.00 17.69 7.17
CA TYR A 173 3.32 17.09 7.29
C TYR A 173 3.63 16.18 6.10
N LEU A 174 2.70 15.27 5.73
CA LEU A 174 2.86 14.38 4.59
C LEU A 174 3.15 15.17 3.30
N LEU A 175 2.39 16.21 3.02
CA LEU A 175 2.62 17.09 1.86
C LEU A 175 4.03 17.72 1.87
N SER A 176 4.50 18.15 3.05
CA SER A 176 5.80 18.84 3.18
C SER A 176 7.01 17.95 2.82
N ILE A 177 6.88 16.63 2.93
CA ILE A 177 7.97 15.67 2.66
C ILE A 177 8.00 15.15 1.21
N GLY A 178 7.05 15.53 0.36
CA GLY A 178 7.04 15.14 -1.06
C GLY A 178 8.33 15.55 -1.79
N ILE A 179 8.95 16.66 -1.39
CA ILE A 179 10.23 17.14 -1.93
C ILE A 179 11.39 16.13 -1.78
N THR A 180 11.31 15.21 -0.82
CA THR A 180 12.35 14.19 -0.61
C THR A 180 12.46 13.20 -1.75
N LYS A 181 11.37 13.01 -2.51
CA LYS A 181 11.22 12.02 -3.58
C LYS A 181 11.47 10.56 -3.15
N GLN A 182 11.44 10.30 -1.84
CA GLN A 182 11.62 8.97 -1.24
C GLN A 182 10.32 8.43 -0.61
N VAL A 183 9.23 9.19 -0.75
CA VAL A 183 7.92 8.84 -0.22
C VAL A 183 6.90 8.72 -1.35
N TRP A 184 6.14 7.64 -1.35
CA TRP A 184 5.00 7.40 -2.23
C TRP A 184 3.72 7.43 -1.42
N VAL A 185 2.62 7.87 -2.03
CA VAL A 185 1.30 7.87 -1.41
C VAL A 185 0.34 7.02 -2.23
N LYS A 186 -0.30 6.04 -1.61
CA LYS A 186 -1.36 5.26 -2.26
C LYS A 186 -2.68 6.04 -2.22
N ILE A 187 -3.18 6.41 -3.39
CA ILE A 187 -4.53 6.94 -3.58
C ILE A 187 -5.53 5.78 -3.73
N SER A 188 -5.57 4.91 -2.73
CA SER A 188 -6.37 3.69 -2.65
C SER A 188 -7.42 3.78 -1.53
N GLY A 189 -8.46 2.93 -1.56
CA GLY A 189 -9.44 2.86 -0.48
C GLY A 189 -10.17 4.18 -0.22
N VAL A 190 -10.62 4.89 -1.25
CA VAL A 190 -11.35 6.17 -1.15
C VAL A 190 -12.47 6.11 -0.11
N TYR A 191 -13.22 5.01 -0.10
CA TYR A 191 -14.34 4.78 0.82
C TYR A 191 -13.93 4.71 2.31
N ARG A 192 -12.63 4.69 2.63
CA ARG A 192 -12.08 4.69 4.00
C ARG A 192 -11.79 6.08 4.54
N LEU A 193 -11.87 7.14 3.70
CA LEU A 193 -11.47 8.49 4.09
C LEU A 193 -12.34 9.10 5.20
N LYS A 194 -13.61 8.69 5.29
CA LYS A 194 -14.48 9.13 6.39
C LYS A 194 -15.20 7.93 7.00
N LYS A 195 -14.89 7.64 8.26
CA LYS A 195 -15.57 6.55 9.00
C LYS A 195 -17.08 6.82 9.07
N GLY A 196 -17.87 5.88 8.55
CA GLY A 196 -19.34 6.01 8.50
C GLY A 196 -19.86 7.00 7.45
N GLY A 197 -18.99 7.60 6.64
CA GLY A 197 -19.37 8.39 5.48
C GLY A 197 -19.84 7.51 4.32
N ASP A 198 -20.73 8.04 3.49
CA ASP A 198 -21.06 7.41 2.22
C ASP A 198 -19.92 7.57 1.20
N PHE A 199 -19.97 6.80 0.11
CA PHE A 199 -18.93 6.82 -0.92
C PHE A 199 -18.77 8.20 -1.58
N ASN A 200 -19.86 8.93 -1.81
CA ASN A 200 -19.81 10.25 -2.45
C ASN A 200 -19.10 11.27 -1.55
N THR A 201 -19.39 11.26 -0.25
CA THR A 201 -18.69 12.09 0.73
C THR A 201 -17.19 11.78 0.73
N CYS A 202 -16.81 10.49 0.75
CA CYS A 202 -15.39 10.08 0.69
C CYS A 202 -14.72 10.50 -0.63
N LYS A 203 -15.41 10.35 -1.76
CA LYS A 203 -14.90 10.80 -3.07
C LYS A 203 -14.71 12.32 -3.14
N GLN A 204 -15.58 13.09 -2.52
CA GLN A 204 -15.41 14.56 -2.42
C GLN A 204 -14.15 14.91 -1.62
N LEU A 205 -13.91 14.25 -0.48
CA LEU A 205 -12.68 14.45 0.29
C LEU A 205 -11.43 14.08 -0.52
N ALA A 206 -11.45 12.94 -1.22
CA ALA A 206 -10.37 12.55 -2.12
C ALA A 206 -10.11 13.59 -3.21
N SER A 207 -11.18 14.12 -3.83
CA SER A 207 -11.08 15.15 -4.86
C SER A 207 -10.52 16.49 -4.34
N MET A 208 -10.72 16.79 -3.05
CA MET A 208 -10.11 17.96 -2.41
C MET A 208 -8.60 17.74 -2.14
N MET A 209 -8.20 16.51 -1.79
CA MET A 209 -6.82 16.18 -1.44
C MET A 209 -5.92 15.99 -2.65
N LEU A 210 -6.46 15.46 -3.74
CA LEU A 210 -5.68 15.04 -4.91
C LEU A 210 -4.82 16.15 -5.53
N PRO A 211 -5.31 17.39 -5.73
CA PRO A 211 -4.46 18.46 -6.26
C PRO A 211 -3.22 18.74 -5.41
N SER A 212 -3.37 18.77 -4.08
CA SER A 212 -2.24 18.98 -3.17
C SER A 212 -1.23 17.82 -3.19
N LEU A 213 -1.72 16.58 -3.34
CA LEU A 213 -0.85 15.42 -3.48
C LEU A 213 -0.09 15.44 -4.82
N LEU A 214 -0.76 15.79 -5.93
CA LEU A 214 -0.11 15.93 -7.23
C LEU A 214 0.92 17.05 -7.24
N ASP A 215 0.64 18.17 -6.58
CA ASP A 215 1.58 19.30 -6.47
C ASP A 215 2.82 18.94 -5.64
N SER A 216 2.62 18.26 -4.52
CA SER A 216 3.71 17.93 -3.58
C SER A 216 4.56 16.75 -4.02
N PHE A 217 3.96 15.71 -4.59
CA PHE A 217 4.62 14.43 -4.90
C PHE A 217 4.90 14.24 -6.39
N GLY A 218 4.13 14.90 -7.26
CA GLY A 218 4.05 14.53 -8.67
C GLY A 218 3.31 13.20 -8.88
N PRO A 219 2.82 12.92 -10.09
CA PRO A 219 2.14 11.66 -10.39
C PRO A 219 3.06 10.44 -10.26
N GLU A 220 4.39 10.61 -10.38
CA GLU A 220 5.41 9.56 -10.26
C GLU A 220 5.64 9.08 -8.82
N ARG A 221 5.00 9.70 -7.84
CA ARG A 221 5.04 9.30 -6.42
C ARG A 221 3.65 9.02 -5.87
N LEU A 222 2.62 8.98 -6.73
CA LEU A 222 1.29 8.48 -6.37
C LEU A 222 1.10 7.08 -6.94
N LEU A 223 0.48 6.20 -6.17
CA LEU A 223 0.16 4.83 -6.55
C LEU A 223 -1.35 4.64 -6.46
N TRP A 224 -1.99 4.16 -7.52
CA TRP A 224 -3.39 3.75 -7.41
C TRP A 224 -3.48 2.28 -7.00
N GLY A 225 -4.43 1.96 -6.12
CA GLY A 225 -4.79 0.60 -5.74
C GLY A 225 -6.27 0.46 -5.49
N SER A 226 -6.85 -0.64 -5.90
CA SER A 226 -8.27 -0.94 -5.72
C SER A 226 -8.66 -1.12 -4.26
N ASP A 227 -7.73 -1.62 -3.45
CA ASP A 227 -7.98 -2.13 -2.09
C ASP A 227 -8.96 -3.32 -2.11
N TRP A 228 -8.98 -4.08 -3.25
CA TRP A 228 -9.76 -5.30 -3.37
C TRP A 228 -9.33 -6.34 -2.32
N PRO A 229 -10.25 -7.10 -1.69
CA PRO A 229 -11.68 -7.19 -1.90
C PRO A 229 -12.53 -6.23 -1.05
N HIS A 230 -12.01 -5.06 -0.66
CA HIS A 230 -12.72 -4.00 0.05
C HIS A 230 -13.19 -4.42 1.45
N THR A 231 -12.32 -5.11 2.20
CA THR A 231 -12.65 -5.71 3.52
C THR A 231 -13.39 -4.76 4.44
N ASN A 232 -14.53 -5.20 5.01
CA ASN A 232 -15.54 -4.45 5.76
C ASN A 232 -16.38 -3.45 4.94
N TYR A 233 -16.24 -3.44 3.60
CA TYR A 233 -16.99 -2.57 2.68
C TYR A 233 -17.40 -3.32 1.41
N GLU A 234 -17.46 -4.64 1.47
CA GLU A 234 -17.73 -5.52 0.33
C GLU A 234 -19.08 -5.21 -0.34
N GLU A 235 -20.01 -4.64 0.41
CA GLU A 235 -21.25 -4.03 -0.09
C GLU A 235 -21.35 -2.61 0.49
N PRO A 236 -21.37 -1.54 -0.31
CA PRO A 236 -21.64 -1.45 -1.75
C PRO A 236 -20.40 -1.21 -2.64
N ILE A 237 -19.19 -1.54 -2.19
CA ILE A 237 -17.95 -1.24 -2.93
C ILE A 237 -17.50 -2.48 -3.71
N ASP A 238 -17.26 -2.30 -5.00
CA ASP A 238 -16.63 -3.28 -5.87
C ASP A 238 -15.43 -2.68 -6.63
N TYR A 239 -14.79 -3.50 -7.45
CA TYR A 239 -13.62 -3.10 -8.21
C TYR A 239 -13.94 -1.98 -9.23
N ASP A 240 -15.11 -2.06 -9.87
CA ASP A 240 -15.54 -1.07 -10.85
C ASP A 240 -15.83 0.29 -10.21
N VAL A 241 -16.41 0.29 -9.03
CA VAL A 241 -16.67 1.53 -8.26
C VAL A 241 -15.36 2.25 -7.95
N THR A 242 -14.33 1.53 -7.49
CA THR A 242 -13.03 2.13 -7.15
C THR A 242 -12.27 2.58 -8.39
N TRP A 243 -12.29 1.81 -9.47
CA TRP A 243 -11.68 2.17 -10.74
C TRP A 243 -12.33 3.39 -11.38
N ASN A 244 -13.65 3.41 -11.46
CA ASN A 244 -14.38 4.53 -12.05
C ASN A 244 -14.16 5.83 -11.26
N ALA A 245 -14.10 5.77 -9.93
CA ALA A 245 -13.76 6.92 -9.11
C ALA A 245 -12.35 7.45 -9.41
N PHE A 246 -11.36 6.56 -9.59
CA PHE A 246 -10.01 6.96 -9.97
C PHE A 246 -9.98 7.65 -11.34
N VAL A 247 -10.62 7.07 -12.36
CA VAL A 247 -10.67 7.63 -13.71
C VAL A 247 -11.39 9.00 -13.73
N GLU A 248 -12.44 9.15 -12.92
CA GLU A 248 -13.17 10.42 -12.78
C GLU A 248 -12.33 11.50 -12.08
N MET A 249 -11.59 11.13 -11.02
CA MET A 249 -10.74 12.07 -10.28
C MET A 249 -9.47 12.46 -11.05
N VAL A 250 -8.95 11.57 -11.90
CA VAL A 250 -7.75 11.79 -12.72
C VAL A 250 -8.15 11.62 -14.19
N PRO A 251 -8.80 12.62 -14.81
CA PRO A 251 -9.31 12.49 -16.18
C PRO A 251 -8.21 12.46 -17.25
N GLU A 252 -7.03 13.01 -16.96
CA GLU A 252 -5.92 13.04 -17.89
C GLU A 252 -5.24 11.66 -17.96
N GLU A 253 -5.29 11.03 -19.13
CA GLU A 253 -4.76 9.69 -19.36
C GLU A 253 -3.25 9.59 -19.10
N ASN A 254 -2.49 10.60 -19.52
CA ASN A 254 -1.06 10.65 -19.30
C ASN A 254 -0.71 10.68 -17.79
N ILE A 255 -1.49 11.37 -16.95
CA ILE A 255 -1.30 11.40 -15.51
C ILE A 255 -1.63 10.02 -14.91
N ARG A 256 -2.72 9.38 -15.36
CA ARG A 256 -3.05 8.01 -14.94
C ARG A 256 -1.93 7.02 -15.30
N GLN A 257 -1.35 7.15 -16.49
CA GLN A 257 -0.24 6.29 -16.93
C GLN A 257 0.99 6.43 -16.02
N LEU A 258 1.32 7.65 -15.57
CA LEU A 258 2.40 7.88 -14.63
C LEU A 258 2.11 7.26 -13.26
N ILE A 259 0.90 7.44 -12.73
CA ILE A 259 0.46 6.87 -11.45
C ILE A 259 0.43 5.34 -11.48
N LEU A 260 -0.06 4.74 -12.57
CA LEU A 260 -0.22 3.29 -12.70
C LEU A 260 1.08 2.57 -13.08
N GLY A 261 1.99 3.25 -13.78
CA GLY A 261 3.17 2.62 -14.38
C GLY A 261 4.48 3.15 -13.81
N GLU A 262 4.86 4.38 -14.14
CA GLU A 262 6.16 4.92 -13.78
C GLU A 262 6.39 4.98 -12.27
N SER A 263 5.37 5.39 -11.52
CA SER A 263 5.41 5.42 -10.05
C SER A 263 5.78 4.04 -9.47
N PHE A 264 5.18 2.98 -10.00
CA PHE A 264 5.49 1.62 -9.57
C PHE A 264 6.91 1.19 -9.97
N GLU A 265 7.35 1.47 -11.19
CA GLU A 265 8.71 1.12 -11.63
C GLU A 265 9.77 1.79 -10.76
N GLN A 266 9.58 3.05 -10.38
CA GLN A 266 10.51 3.76 -9.49
C GLN A 266 10.50 3.23 -8.05
N LEU A 267 9.42 2.59 -7.62
CA LEU A 267 9.33 1.96 -6.30
C LEU A 267 10.02 0.61 -6.25
N LEU A 268 10.01 -0.15 -7.35
CA LEU A 268 10.59 -1.49 -7.40
C LEU A 268 12.07 -1.52 -7.02
N PRO A 269 12.54 -2.62 -6.41
CA PRO A 269 13.97 -2.90 -6.31
C PRO A 269 14.64 -2.90 -7.68
N SER A 270 15.83 -2.30 -7.77
CA SER A 270 16.60 -2.20 -9.03
C SER A 270 16.87 -3.57 -9.67
N SER A 271 16.92 -4.64 -8.86
CA SER A 271 17.10 -6.02 -9.33
C SER A 271 15.92 -6.58 -10.13
N LEU A 272 14.74 -5.97 -10.03
CA LEU A 272 13.51 -6.39 -10.72
C LEU A 272 13.19 -5.49 -11.94
N ILE A 273 13.94 -4.43 -12.16
CA ILE A 273 13.79 -3.56 -13.33
C ILE A 273 14.57 -4.22 -14.48
N VAL A 274 13.84 -4.81 -15.43
CA VAL A 274 14.43 -5.37 -16.65
C VAL A 274 14.59 -4.23 -17.64
N GLU A 275 15.82 -3.96 -18.08
CA GLU A 275 16.15 -3.03 -19.17
C GLU A 275 15.49 -3.41 -20.51
#